data_47717370ffd6da0137aff3f71a4fff98
#
_entry.id   47717370ffd6da0137aff3f71a4fff98
#
_cell.length_a   1.000
_cell.length_b   1.000
_cell.length_c   1.000
_cell.angle_alpha   90.00
_cell.angle_beta   90.00
_cell.angle_gamma   90.00
#
_symmetry.space_group_name_H-M   'P 1'
#
loop_
_entity.id
_entity.type
_entity.pdbx_description
1 polymer ?
#
loop_
_entity_poly.entity_id
_entity_poly.type
_entity_poly.pdbx_seq_one_letter_code
_entity_poly.pdbx_strand_id
1 'polypeptide(L)'
;MLDEYNDKYYGKLAERAVAIKADGCLMAKNIADWKADIEKHWPEVVVKSVKVPDSSKRALRFGEPFKVEVKLECGSLRPEDIAMEVVFGSRKGGRMEDVLFTRQMEMKSFARGVATFSGEFDIRYAGALDYAIRMYPANPLIASKQESGFVRYI
;
A
#
# COMPACT_ATOMS: atom_id res chain seq x y z
N MET A 1 -2.70 22.71 -18.68
CA MET A 1 -3.20 21.33 -18.45
C MET A 1 -2.36 20.27 -19.17
N LEU A 2 -2.06 20.39 -20.45
CA LEU A 2 -1.19 19.44 -21.17
C LEU A 2 0.26 19.48 -20.72
N ASP A 3 0.79 20.65 -20.37
CA ASP A 3 2.19 20.82 -19.92
C ASP A 3 2.41 20.24 -18.52
N GLU A 4 1.46 20.40 -17.59
CA GLU A 4 1.55 19.77 -16.27
C GLU A 4 1.46 18.24 -16.31
N TYR A 5 0.71 17.70 -17.27
CA TYR A 5 0.60 16.26 -17.48
C TYR A 5 1.90 15.70 -18.08
N ASN A 6 2.52 16.46 -19.00
CA ASN A 6 3.82 16.11 -19.58
C ASN A 6 4.94 16.11 -18.53
N ASP A 7 5.05 17.17 -17.72
CA ASP A 7 6.13 17.27 -16.73
C ASP A 7 5.97 16.25 -15.59
N LYS A 8 4.74 15.97 -15.19
CA LYS A 8 4.48 15.11 -14.02
C LYS A 8 4.62 13.62 -14.32
N TYR A 9 4.34 13.19 -15.53
CA TYR A 9 4.34 11.77 -15.92
C TYR A 9 5.47 11.42 -16.91
N TYR A 10 5.63 12.19 -17.97
CA TYR A 10 6.63 11.89 -19.00
C TYR A 10 8.06 12.26 -18.60
N GLY A 11 8.25 13.36 -17.86
CA GLY A 11 9.55 13.74 -17.32
C GLY A 11 10.13 12.66 -16.40
N LYS A 12 9.33 12.20 -15.44
CA LYS A 12 9.73 11.13 -14.50
C LYS A 12 9.96 9.78 -15.20
N LEU A 13 9.17 9.46 -16.21
CA LEU A 13 9.35 8.24 -16.99
C LEU A 13 10.61 8.30 -17.85
N ALA A 14 10.92 9.47 -18.45
CA ALA A 14 12.12 9.67 -19.23
C ALA A 14 13.39 9.61 -18.37
N GLU A 15 13.41 10.29 -17.22
CA GLU A 15 14.51 10.24 -16.25
C GLU A 15 14.74 8.81 -15.77
N ARG A 16 13.66 8.06 -15.48
CA ARG A 16 13.75 6.67 -15.10
C ARG A 16 14.27 5.77 -16.21
N ALA A 17 13.85 6.00 -17.45
CA ALA A 17 14.33 5.25 -18.60
C ALA A 17 15.83 5.46 -18.83
N VAL A 18 16.33 6.68 -18.61
CA VAL A 18 17.77 7.00 -18.65
C VAL A 18 18.49 6.32 -17.48
N ALA A 19 17.95 6.38 -16.26
CA ALA A 19 18.53 5.73 -15.09
C ALA A 19 18.58 4.20 -15.23
N ILE A 20 17.55 3.58 -15.81
CA ILE A 20 17.51 2.13 -16.06
C ILE A 20 18.57 1.70 -17.08
N LYS A 21 18.87 2.55 -18.07
CA LYS A 21 19.89 2.29 -19.10
C LYS A 21 21.32 2.62 -18.64
N ALA A 22 21.44 3.45 -17.61
CA ALA A 22 22.73 3.72 -16.98
C ALA A 22 23.26 2.44 -16.31
N ASP A 23 24.55 2.35 -16.12
CA ASP A 23 25.24 1.23 -15.46
C ASP A 23 24.93 -0.18 -16.07
N GLY A 24 24.79 -0.26 -17.39
CA GLY A 24 24.60 -1.53 -18.10
C GLY A 24 23.31 -2.27 -17.72
N CYS A 25 22.23 -1.54 -17.48
CA CYS A 25 20.93 -2.10 -17.07
C CYS A 25 20.92 -2.76 -15.66
N LEU A 26 21.85 -2.40 -14.79
CA LEU A 26 21.92 -2.95 -13.43
C LEU A 26 20.61 -2.72 -12.65
N MET A 27 20.02 -1.53 -12.80
CA MET A 27 18.75 -1.21 -12.15
C MET A 27 17.62 -2.12 -12.64
N ALA A 28 17.54 -2.37 -13.94
CA ALA A 28 16.54 -3.28 -14.52
C ALA A 28 16.70 -4.70 -14.00
N LYS A 29 17.95 -5.17 -13.87
CA LYS A 29 18.26 -6.47 -13.30
C LYS A 29 17.85 -6.55 -11.84
N ASN A 30 18.18 -5.54 -11.04
CA ASN A 30 17.80 -5.48 -9.62
C ASN A 30 16.29 -5.50 -9.42
N ILE A 31 15.51 -4.83 -10.29
CA ILE A 31 14.05 -4.86 -10.27
C ILE A 31 13.54 -6.27 -10.62
N ALA A 32 14.14 -6.91 -11.63
CA ALA A 32 13.75 -8.25 -12.05
C ALA A 32 14.03 -9.28 -10.96
N ASP A 33 15.20 -9.23 -10.34
CA ASP A 33 15.58 -10.12 -9.24
C ASP A 33 14.65 -9.91 -8.03
N TRP A 34 14.34 -8.64 -7.69
CA TRP A 34 13.40 -8.33 -6.64
C TRP A 34 11.98 -8.85 -6.94
N LYS A 35 11.49 -8.69 -8.17
CA LYS A 35 10.18 -9.22 -8.56
C LYS A 35 10.10 -10.74 -8.45
N ALA A 36 11.16 -11.44 -8.84
CA ALA A 36 11.25 -12.89 -8.69
C ALA A 36 11.24 -13.32 -7.22
N ASP A 37 11.92 -12.58 -6.36
CA ASP A 37 11.92 -12.81 -4.91
C ASP A 37 10.53 -12.57 -4.30
N ILE A 38 9.86 -11.48 -4.68
CA ILE A 38 8.47 -11.21 -4.27
C ILE A 38 7.54 -12.34 -4.73
N GLU A 39 7.58 -12.74 -5.98
CA GLU A 39 6.72 -13.81 -6.53
C GLU A 39 6.87 -15.09 -5.75
N LYS A 40 8.10 -15.45 -5.40
CA LYS A 40 8.41 -16.65 -4.65
C LYS A 40 7.94 -16.61 -3.20
N HIS A 41 8.13 -15.49 -2.52
CA HIS A 41 7.95 -15.40 -1.05
C HIS A 41 6.67 -14.66 -0.61
N TRP A 42 5.94 -14.01 -1.54
CA TRP A 42 4.68 -13.35 -1.22
C TRP A 42 3.62 -14.27 -0.59
N PRO A 43 3.50 -15.55 -0.97
CA PRO A 43 2.58 -16.49 -0.31
C PRO A 43 2.91 -16.79 1.16
N GLU A 44 4.15 -16.56 1.59
CA GLU A 44 4.59 -16.79 2.98
C GLU A 44 4.10 -15.69 3.94
N VAL A 45 3.67 -14.55 3.40
CA VAL A 45 3.20 -13.42 4.22
C VAL A 45 1.86 -13.75 4.85
N VAL A 46 1.81 -13.76 6.17
CA VAL A 46 0.64 -14.12 6.96
C VAL A 46 0.17 -12.97 7.84
N VAL A 47 -1.11 -12.62 7.75
CA VAL A 47 -1.75 -11.66 8.64
C VAL A 47 -1.99 -12.32 9.99
N LYS A 48 -1.34 -11.83 11.05
CA LYS A 48 -1.48 -12.36 12.42
C LYS A 48 -2.64 -11.70 13.17
N SER A 49 -2.79 -10.40 13.03
CA SER A 49 -3.89 -9.66 13.68
C SER A 49 -4.19 -8.36 12.96
N VAL A 50 -5.46 -7.99 12.99
CA VAL A 50 -5.97 -6.71 12.51
C VAL A 50 -6.76 -6.07 13.63
N LYS A 51 -6.39 -4.85 14.01
CA LYS A 51 -7.14 -4.04 14.97
C LYS A 51 -7.64 -2.80 14.25
N VAL A 52 -8.93 -2.65 14.22
CA VAL A 52 -9.65 -1.53 13.60
C VAL A 52 -10.76 -1.06 14.55
N PRO A 53 -11.25 0.17 14.41
CA PRO A 53 -12.45 0.59 15.14
C PRO A 53 -13.61 -0.36 14.84
N ASP A 54 -14.35 -0.75 15.86
CA ASP A 54 -15.52 -1.61 15.72
C ASP A 54 -16.68 -0.81 15.10
N SER A 55 -16.67 -0.70 13.77
CA SER A 55 -17.71 -0.03 13.00
C SER A 55 -19.04 -0.81 12.96
N SER A 56 -19.05 -2.08 13.42
CA SER A 56 -20.28 -2.87 13.53
C SER A 56 -21.16 -2.39 14.68
N LYS A 57 -20.57 -1.81 15.70
CA LYS A 57 -21.28 -1.28 16.87
C LYS A 57 -21.64 0.20 16.74
N ARG A 58 -20.87 0.96 15.99
CA ARG A 58 -21.07 2.41 15.86
C ARG A 58 -20.45 2.93 14.55
N ALA A 59 -21.20 3.72 13.79
CA ALA A 59 -20.65 4.46 12.67
C ALA A 59 -19.55 5.44 13.15
N LEU A 60 -18.49 5.57 12.38
CA LEU A 60 -17.44 6.57 12.62
C LEU A 60 -18.07 7.98 12.61
N ARG A 61 -17.79 8.75 13.63
CA ARG A 61 -18.27 10.16 13.70
C ARG A 61 -17.32 11.06 12.93
N PHE A 62 -17.86 12.09 12.34
CA PHE A 62 -17.07 13.15 11.70
C PHE A 62 -16.01 13.69 12.66
N GLY A 63 -14.74 13.72 12.20
CA GLY A 63 -13.61 14.19 13.00
C GLY A 63 -13.08 13.20 14.03
N GLU A 64 -13.64 11.99 14.11
CA GLU A 64 -13.09 10.92 14.96
C GLU A 64 -11.91 10.26 14.26
N PRO A 65 -10.74 10.09 14.95
CA PRO A 65 -9.59 9.47 14.33
C PRO A 65 -9.85 7.97 14.06
N PHE A 66 -9.59 7.55 12.83
CA PHE A 66 -9.57 6.14 12.46
C PHE A 66 -8.20 5.54 12.79
N LYS A 67 -8.19 4.65 13.79
CA LYS A 67 -6.97 3.97 14.23
C LYS A 67 -6.94 2.55 13.70
N VAL A 68 -5.83 2.17 13.10
CA VAL A 68 -5.63 0.82 12.55
C VAL A 68 -4.25 0.30 12.94
N GLU A 69 -4.20 -0.96 13.32
CA GLU A 69 -2.96 -1.71 13.55
C GLU A 69 -3.07 -3.08 12.90
N VAL A 70 -2.05 -3.46 12.13
CA VAL A 70 -1.95 -4.77 11.50
C VAL A 70 -0.60 -5.38 11.82
N LYS A 71 -0.60 -6.63 12.25
CA LYS A 71 0.61 -7.43 12.45
C LYS A 71 0.72 -8.48 11.36
N LEU A 72 1.86 -8.45 10.65
CA LEU A 72 2.21 -9.37 9.59
C LEU A 72 3.41 -10.22 9.97
N GLU A 73 3.35 -11.51 9.75
CA GLU A 73 4.53 -12.35 9.63
C GLU A 73 5.04 -12.24 8.19
N CYS A 74 6.28 -11.76 8.02
CA CYS A 74 6.81 -11.41 6.70
C CYS A 74 7.40 -12.61 5.94
N GLY A 75 7.53 -13.79 6.61
CA GLY A 75 8.21 -14.93 6.02
C GLY A 75 9.65 -14.61 5.68
N SER A 76 10.05 -14.91 4.45
CA SER A 76 11.39 -14.64 3.93
C SER A 76 11.56 -13.21 3.38
N LEU A 77 10.47 -12.44 3.25
CA LEU A 77 10.52 -11.07 2.76
C LEU A 77 11.01 -10.09 3.81
N ARG A 78 11.70 -9.06 3.35
CA ARG A 78 12.04 -7.92 4.21
C ARG A 78 10.79 -7.09 4.48
N PRO A 79 10.62 -6.56 5.68
CA PRO A 79 9.44 -5.74 6.00
C PRO A 79 9.34 -4.47 5.13
N GLU A 80 10.47 -3.94 4.64
CA GLU A 80 10.54 -2.78 3.73
C GLU A 80 9.97 -3.09 2.34
N ASP A 81 9.95 -4.36 1.94
CA ASP A 81 9.39 -4.79 0.66
C ASP A 81 7.85 -4.90 0.70
N ILE A 82 7.23 -4.61 1.84
CA ILE A 82 5.79 -4.66 2.05
C ILE A 82 5.27 -3.28 2.44
N ALA A 83 4.32 -2.76 1.67
CA ALA A 83 3.57 -1.58 2.04
C ALA A 83 2.11 -1.92 2.32
N MET A 84 1.50 -1.08 3.13
CA MET A 84 0.11 -1.24 3.56
C MET A 84 -0.62 0.09 3.55
N GLU A 85 -1.86 0.10 3.08
CA GLU A 85 -2.69 1.29 3.08
C GLU A 85 -4.14 0.95 3.42
N VAL A 86 -4.84 1.94 3.95
CA VAL A 86 -6.29 1.91 4.12
C VAL A 86 -6.93 2.63 2.94
N VAL A 87 -7.86 1.96 2.30
CA VAL A 87 -8.67 2.49 1.20
C VAL A 87 -10.03 2.87 1.77
N PHE A 88 -10.44 4.11 1.59
CA PHE A 88 -11.75 4.60 1.98
C PHE A 88 -12.61 4.85 0.75
N GLY A 89 -13.83 4.40 0.81
CA GLY A 89 -14.77 4.54 -0.30
C GLY A 89 -16.19 4.86 0.15
N SER A 90 -17.01 5.25 -0.81
CA SER A 90 -18.44 5.41 -0.58
C SER A 90 -19.12 4.06 -0.49
N ARG A 91 -20.12 3.96 0.39
CA ARG A 91 -20.92 2.75 0.54
C ARG A 91 -22.25 2.89 -0.19
N LYS A 92 -22.52 1.98 -1.11
CA LYS A 92 -23.81 1.88 -1.78
C LYS A 92 -24.23 0.43 -1.93
N GLY A 93 -25.45 0.11 -1.59
CA GLY A 93 -25.95 -1.27 -1.67
C GLY A 93 -25.17 -2.28 -0.82
N GLY A 94 -24.52 -1.86 0.28
CA GLY A 94 -23.74 -2.72 1.16
C GLY A 94 -22.33 -3.04 0.69
N ARG A 95 -21.86 -2.42 -0.42
CA ARG A 95 -20.50 -2.60 -0.97
C ARG A 95 -19.82 -1.25 -1.14
N MET A 96 -18.50 -1.24 -1.09
CA MET A 96 -17.70 -0.10 -1.50
C MET A 96 -17.84 0.07 -3.02
N GLU A 97 -18.37 1.21 -3.47
CA GLU A 97 -18.60 1.49 -4.88
C GLU A 97 -17.44 2.28 -5.47
N ASP A 98 -17.09 3.40 -4.86
CA ASP A 98 -16.03 4.27 -5.33
C ASP A 98 -14.95 4.44 -4.28
N VAL A 99 -13.69 4.35 -4.71
CA VAL A 99 -12.55 4.71 -3.89
C VAL A 99 -12.43 6.24 -3.86
N LEU A 100 -12.61 6.83 -2.69
CA LEU A 100 -12.53 8.26 -2.50
C LEU A 100 -11.10 8.74 -2.20
N PHE A 101 -10.42 8.05 -1.30
CA PHE A 101 -9.03 8.32 -0.97
C PHE A 101 -8.36 7.14 -0.29
N THR A 102 -7.05 7.18 -0.23
CA THR A 102 -6.24 6.18 0.48
C THR A 102 -5.34 6.84 1.51
N ARG A 103 -4.97 6.10 2.55
CA ARG A 103 -4.03 6.53 3.58
C ARG A 103 -2.98 5.44 3.81
N GLN A 104 -1.73 5.82 3.65
CA GLN A 104 -0.60 4.92 3.87
C GLN A 104 -0.45 4.62 5.36
N MET A 105 -0.24 3.37 5.70
CA MET A 105 0.15 2.94 7.04
C MET A 105 1.66 2.97 7.19
N GLU A 106 2.13 3.24 8.40
CA GLU A 106 3.56 3.25 8.72
C GLU A 106 3.95 1.96 9.43
N MET A 107 5.10 1.44 9.08
CA MET A 107 5.72 0.36 9.86
C MET A 107 6.30 0.93 11.16
N LYS A 108 5.78 0.50 12.29
CA LYS A 108 6.19 0.96 13.63
C LYS A 108 7.28 0.10 14.25
N SER A 109 7.25 -1.19 13.97
CA SER A 109 8.23 -2.13 14.53
C SER A 109 8.36 -3.38 13.68
N PHE A 110 9.54 -4.00 13.77
CA PHE A 110 9.79 -5.32 13.24
C PHE A 110 10.58 -6.13 14.27
N ALA A 111 10.04 -7.25 14.68
CA ALA A 111 10.71 -8.13 15.64
C ALA A 111 10.30 -9.59 15.39
N ARG A 112 11.26 -10.48 15.45
CA ARG A 112 11.07 -11.94 15.31
C ARG A 112 10.27 -12.34 14.06
N GLY A 113 10.53 -11.67 12.92
CA GLY A 113 9.84 -11.93 11.66
C GLY A 113 8.44 -11.31 11.56
N VAL A 114 7.99 -10.57 12.58
CA VAL A 114 6.68 -9.91 12.61
C VAL A 114 6.84 -8.41 12.47
N ALA A 115 6.25 -7.83 11.42
CA ALA A 115 6.12 -6.40 11.22
C ALA A 115 4.79 -5.89 11.77
N THR A 116 4.82 -4.75 12.45
CA THR A 116 3.62 -4.05 12.91
C THR A 116 3.43 -2.77 12.11
N PHE A 117 2.35 -2.69 11.37
CA PHE A 117 1.93 -1.50 10.65
C PHE A 117 0.81 -0.81 11.41
N SER A 118 0.84 0.50 11.48
CA SER A 118 -0.23 1.28 12.10
C SER A 118 -0.50 2.58 11.36
N GLY A 119 -1.70 3.10 11.57
CA GLY A 119 -2.10 4.41 11.07
C GLY A 119 -3.16 5.03 11.99
N GLU A 120 -3.12 6.33 12.09
CA GLU A 120 -4.15 7.14 12.73
C GLU A 120 -4.52 8.26 11.77
N PHE A 121 -5.76 8.27 11.30
CA PHE A 121 -6.19 9.14 10.23
C PHE A 121 -7.41 9.94 10.64
N ASP A 122 -7.34 11.26 10.51
CA ASP A 122 -8.50 12.14 10.65
C ASP A 122 -9.42 11.97 9.45
N ILE A 123 -10.61 11.44 9.69
CA ILE A 123 -11.61 11.25 8.66
C ILE A 123 -12.55 12.45 8.64
N ARG A 124 -12.33 13.35 7.69
CA ARG A 124 -13.18 14.53 7.48
C ARG A 124 -14.06 14.32 6.26
N TYR A 125 -15.00 13.41 6.36
CA TYR A 125 -15.94 13.09 5.30
C TYR A 125 -17.37 13.08 5.86
N ALA A 126 -18.27 13.81 5.22
CA ALA A 126 -19.69 13.81 5.58
C ALA A 126 -20.41 12.73 4.76
N GLY A 127 -20.71 11.60 5.39
CA GLY A 127 -21.40 10.48 4.75
C GLY A 127 -20.97 9.13 5.31
N ALA A 128 -21.62 8.09 4.82
CA ALA A 128 -21.26 6.72 5.16
C ALA A 128 -20.01 6.31 4.37
N LEU A 129 -18.92 6.06 5.08
CA LEU A 129 -17.69 5.52 4.52
C LEU A 129 -17.58 4.03 4.81
N ASP A 130 -17.11 3.32 3.81
CA ASP A 130 -16.58 1.98 3.96
C ASP A 130 -15.06 2.02 3.87
N TYR A 131 -14.38 1.01 4.39
CA TYR A 131 -12.94 0.93 4.30
C TYR A 131 -12.49 -0.50 3.99
N ALA A 132 -11.32 -0.60 3.38
CA ALA A 132 -10.61 -1.85 3.19
C ALA A 132 -9.13 -1.62 3.47
N ILE A 133 -8.46 -2.62 4.00
CA ILE A 133 -7.02 -2.60 4.16
C ILE A 133 -6.43 -3.43 3.04
N ARG A 134 -5.44 -2.90 2.34
CA ARG A 134 -4.71 -3.65 1.34
C ARG A 134 -3.22 -3.57 1.57
N MET A 135 -2.54 -4.67 1.28
CA MET A 135 -1.09 -4.75 1.27
C MET A 135 -0.59 -5.05 -0.14
N TYR A 136 0.59 -4.56 -0.45
CA TYR A 136 1.24 -4.75 -1.74
C TYR A 136 2.76 -4.67 -1.60
N PRO A 137 3.51 -5.27 -2.52
CA PRO A 137 4.96 -5.13 -2.54
C PRO A 137 5.37 -3.70 -2.86
N ALA A 138 6.36 -3.18 -2.14
CA ALA A 138 6.90 -1.84 -2.30
C ALA A 138 8.39 -1.88 -2.55
N ASN A 139 8.83 -1.12 -3.54
CA ASN A 139 10.24 -0.90 -3.84
C ASN A 139 10.40 0.51 -4.40
N PRO A 140 11.39 1.29 -3.95
CA PRO A 140 11.63 2.64 -4.47
C PRO A 140 11.90 2.69 -5.98
N LEU A 141 12.35 1.58 -6.56
CA LEU A 141 12.69 1.48 -7.98
C LEU A 141 11.49 1.21 -8.89
N ILE A 142 10.32 0.81 -8.34
CA ILE A 142 9.11 0.62 -9.16
C ILE A 142 8.32 1.92 -9.30
N ALA A 143 7.74 2.15 -10.48
CA ALA A 143 7.02 3.39 -10.77
C ALA A 143 5.66 3.47 -10.09
N SER A 144 5.00 2.34 -9.93
CA SER A 144 3.67 2.26 -9.34
C SER A 144 3.46 0.93 -8.63
N LYS A 145 2.56 0.91 -7.66
CA LYS A 145 2.19 -0.31 -6.93
C LYS A 145 1.58 -1.40 -7.81
N GLN A 146 0.96 -1.04 -8.94
CA GLN A 146 0.41 -1.99 -9.89
C GLN A 146 1.50 -2.76 -10.65
N GLU A 147 2.70 -2.21 -10.75
CA GLU A 147 3.82 -2.83 -11.46
C GLU A 147 4.32 -4.12 -10.80
N SER A 148 4.07 -4.31 -9.51
CA SER A 148 4.41 -5.55 -8.80
C SER A 148 3.49 -6.72 -9.14
N GLY A 149 2.26 -6.45 -9.60
CA GLY A 149 1.26 -7.47 -9.91
C GLY A 149 0.58 -8.12 -8.69
N PHE A 150 1.01 -7.79 -7.48
CA PHE A 150 0.48 -8.39 -6.24
C PHE A 150 -0.24 -7.34 -5.40
N VAL A 151 -1.49 -7.63 -5.07
CA VAL A 151 -2.29 -6.86 -4.11
C VAL A 151 -3.13 -7.83 -3.31
N ARG A 152 -3.14 -7.71 -1.98
CA ARG A 152 -3.98 -8.52 -1.10
C ARG A 152 -4.80 -7.61 -0.19
N TYR A 153 -6.11 -7.83 -0.16
CA TYR A 153 -7.03 -7.22 0.79
C TYR A 153 -7.14 -8.09 2.04
N ILE A 154 -7.25 -7.44 3.20
CA ILE A 154 -7.31 -8.09 4.51
C ILE A 154 -8.40 -7.46 5.37
#